data_826eaba3461011238801a2a6174af3c7
#
_entry.id   826eaba3461011238801a2a6174af3c7
#
_cell.length_a   1.000
_cell.length_b   1.000
_cell.length_c   1.000
_cell.angle_alpha   90.00
_cell.angle_beta   90.00
_cell.angle_gamma   90.00
#
_symmetry.space_group_name_H-M   'P 1'
#
loop_
_entity.id
_entity.type
_entity.pdbx_description
1 polymer ?
#
loop_
_entity_poly.entity_id
_entity_poly.type
_entity_poly.pdbx_seq_one_letter_code
_entity_poly.pdbx_strand_id
1 'polypeptide(L)'
;MKRIYTYGHALEQRNITVADILANKASGTKMTQVTAQNAEEAGIIADQNIDMIITGSDWLVDVRKGAPTTFITAALFAGRFITNDKILAGGINAAMAGADSVLTPRSMDVVELLAKQGLCVQGHVGMVPSLSIRYGGMRTIGKTASEALAVLDHMRRLEDAGAYGCEVECVAHDALAEICKHTSLVTSLIGAGAAGDVMFLFFEDICGETENPPRHAKSWGDGASIRKQLDAERRRAVKGFQDAVVLGAYPNAAHSVAVLPNEKDILLEALDKRIPQL
;
A
#
# COMPACT_ATOMS: atom_id res chain seq x y z
N MET A 1 9.23 -15.18 14.73
CA MET A 1 7.77 -15.11 14.58
C MET A 1 7.10 -15.08 15.95
N LYS A 2 6.17 -14.17 16.15
CA LYS A 2 5.39 -13.99 17.38
C LYS A 2 4.01 -14.59 17.21
N ARG A 3 3.54 -15.38 18.19
CA ARG A 3 2.15 -15.87 18.21
C ARG A 3 1.28 -14.79 18.83
N ILE A 4 0.23 -14.39 18.13
CA ILE A 4 -0.72 -13.37 18.57
C ILE A 4 -2.16 -13.89 18.44
N TYR A 5 -3.07 -13.27 19.17
CA TYR A 5 -4.49 -13.29 18.82
C TYR A 5 -4.81 -12.01 18.06
N THR A 6 -5.42 -12.14 16.90
CA THR A 6 -5.94 -10.98 16.13
C THR A 6 -7.11 -10.35 16.87
N TYR A 7 -7.54 -9.18 16.44
CA TYR A 7 -8.74 -8.51 16.97
C TYR A 7 -9.99 -9.40 16.86
N GLY A 8 -10.07 -10.26 15.84
CA GLY A 8 -11.12 -11.26 15.65
C GLY A 8 -10.90 -12.59 16.39
N HIS A 9 -9.98 -12.63 17.37
CA HIS A 9 -9.65 -13.82 18.17
C HIS A 9 -9.08 -15.02 17.39
N ALA A 10 -8.61 -14.83 16.15
CA ALA A 10 -7.86 -15.86 15.44
C ALA A 10 -6.42 -15.93 15.95
N LEU A 11 -5.89 -17.15 16.10
CA LEU A 11 -4.50 -17.37 16.47
C LEU A 11 -3.64 -17.29 15.21
N GLU A 12 -2.75 -16.30 15.15
CA GLU A 12 -1.91 -15.97 14.00
C GLU A 12 -0.44 -15.80 14.38
N GLN A 13 0.40 -15.61 13.39
CA GLN A 13 1.82 -15.28 13.57
C GLN A 13 2.13 -13.91 12.96
N ARG A 14 3.06 -13.18 13.62
CA ARG A 14 3.61 -11.94 13.08
C ARG A 14 5.13 -11.94 13.21
N ASN A 15 5.79 -11.26 12.27
CA ASN A 15 7.23 -11.02 12.33
C ASN A 15 7.59 -10.18 13.56
N ILE A 16 6.87 -9.07 13.76
CA ILE A 16 7.01 -8.14 14.89
C ILE A 16 5.64 -7.74 15.43
N THR A 17 5.61 -7.17 16.63
CA THR A 17 4.44 -6.59 17.28
C THR A 17 4.71 -5.13 17.67
N VAL A 18 3.70 -4.38 18.11
CA VAL A 18 3.89 -3.02 18.64
C VAL A 18 4.89 -3.00 19.80
N ALA A 19 4.91 -4.04 20.65
CA ALA A 19 5.89 -4.14 21.72
C ALA A 19 7.33 -4.26 21.19
N ASP A 20 7.55 -5.03 20.11
CA ASP A 20 8.86 -5.13 19.46
C ASP A 20 9.25 -3.81 18.79
N ILE A 21 8.31 -3.12 18.15
CA ILE A 21 8.52 -1.81 17.52
C ILE A 21 8.97 -0.78 18.58
N LEU A 22 8.30 -0.75 19.73
CA LEU A 22 8.67 0.12 20.85
C LEU A 22 10.06 -0.24 21.45
N ALA A 23 10.35 -1.53 21.55
CA ALA A 23 11.67 -2.00 22.00
C ALA A 23 12.78 -1.62 21.00
N ASN A 24 12.52 -1.73 19.70
CA ASN A 24 13.44 -1.29 18.64
C ASN A 24 13.70 0.22 18.72
N LYS A 25 12.66 1.04 18.93
CA LYS A 25 12.82 2.46 19.20
C LYS A 25 13.73 2.71 20.41
N ALA A 26 13.48 2.05 21.52
CA ALA A 26 14.26 2.21 22.75
C ALA A 26 15.74 1.81 22.58
N SER A 27 16.02 0.81 21.73
CA SER A 27 17.39 0.38 21.42
C SER A 27 18.06 1.18 20.29
N GLY A 28 17.33 2.07 19.61
CA GLY A 28 17.81 2.79 18.43
C GLY A 28 17.90 1.93 17.16
N THR A 29 17.30 0.74 17.15
CA THR A 29 17.25 -0.14 15.98
C THR A 29 16.31 0.44 14.91
N LYS A 30 16.85 0.71 13.71
CA LYS A 30 16.06 1.25 12.60
C LYS A 30 15.23 0.16 11.96
N MET A 31 14.02 0.53 11.56
CA MET A 31 13.05 -0.35 10.90
C MET A 31 12.68 0.19 9.52
N THR A 32 12.09 -0.66 8.72
CA THR A 32 11.66 -0.37 7.35
C THR A 32 10.15 -0.52 7.19
N GLN A 33 9.54 0.37 6.42
CA GLN A 33 8.12 0.31 6.05
C GLN A 33 7.95 0.61 4.56
N VAL A 34 7.10 -0.16 3.88
CA VAL A 34 6.82 0.01 2.46
C VAL A 34 5.31 -0.07 2.22
N THR A 35 4.80 0.68 1.24
CA THR A 35 3.40 0.54 0.79
C THR A 35 3.19 -0.75 0.01
N ALA A 36 1.98 -1.31 0.06
CA ALA A 36 1.53 -2.34 -0.87
C ALA A 36 0.04 -2.13 -1.20
N GLN A 37 -0.35 -2.45 -2.43
CA GLN A 37 -1.72 -2.31 -2.91
C GLN A 37 -2.36 -3.65 -3.30
N ASN A 38 -1.58 -4.72 -3.40
CA ASN A 38 -2.03 -6.05 -3.79
C ASN A 38 -1.16 -7.16 -3.18
N ALA A 39 -1.56 -8.41 -3.39
CA ALA A 39 -0.88 -9.58 -2.84
C ALA A 39 0.51 -9.81 -3.44
N GLU A 40 0.74 -9.46 -4.71
CA GLU A 40 2.03 -9.62 -5.38
C GLU A 40 3.08 -8.69 -4.76
N GLU A 41 2.78 -7.40 -4.66
CA GLU A 41 3.64 -6.41 -4.00
C GLU A 41 3.93 -6.81 -2.54
N ALA A 42 2.89 -7.19 -1.80
CA ALA A 42 3.02 -7.61 -0.42
C ALA A 42 3.91 -8.85 -0.25
N GLY A 43 3.80 -9.82 -1.16
CA GLY A 43 4.66 -11.01 -1.20
C GLY A 43 6.12 -10.65 -1.44
N ILE A 44 6.40 -9.79 -2.42
CA ILE A 44 7.75 -9.31 -2.71
C ILE A 44 8.36 -8.61 -1.47
N ILE A 45 7.59 -7.74 -0.81
CA ILE A 45 8.02 -7.02 0.39
C ILE A 45 8.34 -8.01 1.53
N ALA A 46 7.46 -8.98 1.77
CA ALA A 46 7.63 -9.98 2.82
C ALA A 46 8.87 -10.86 2.60
N ASP A 47 9.13 -11.27 1.35
CA ASP A 47 10.29 -12.07 0.95
C ASP A 47 11.63 -11.36 1.19
N GLN A 48 11.64 -10.02 1.18
CA GLN A 48 12.83 -9.21 1.47
C GLN A 48 12.98 -8.85 2.96
N ASN A 49 12.15 -9.41 3.84
CA ASN A 49 12.18 -9.16 5.29
C ASN A 49 12.01 -7.68 5.66
N ILE A 50 11.25 -6.93 4.91
CA ILE A 50 10.80 -5.60 5.30
C ILE A 50 9.95 -5.72 6.57
N ASP A 51 10.20 -4.87 7.56
CA ASP A 51 9.59 -5.01 8.89
C ASP A 51 8.08 -4.80 8.86
N MET A 52 7.61 -3.79 8.11
CA MET A 52 6.21 -3.36 8.12
C MET A 52 5.70 -3.01 6.72
N ILE A 53 4.41 -3.25 6.51
CA ILE A 53 3.66 -2.77 5.35
C ILE A 53 2.64 -1.74 5.82
N ILE A 54 2.42 -0.68 5.03
CA ILE A 54 1.26 0.19 5.15
C ILE A 54 0.43 0.09 3.87
N THR A 55 -0.88 -0.01 4.03
CA THR A 55 -1.81 -0.15 2.90
C THR A 55 -3.11 0.59 3.17
N GLY A 56 -3.84 0.99 2.12
CA GLY A 56 -5.21 1.46 2.29
C GLY A 56 -6.12 0.34 2.79
N SER A 57 -7.09 0.69 3.63
CA SER A 57 -8.05 -0.30 4.17
C SER A 57 -8.76 -1.14 3.11
N ASP A 58 -8.86 -0.65 1.88
CA ASP A 58 -9.52 -1.35 0.77
C ASP A 58 -8.69 -2.48 0.16
N TRP A 59 -7.38 -2.35 0.21
CA TRP A 59 -6.44 -3.33 -0.34
C TRP A 59 -5.97 -4.33 0.73
N LEU A 60 -6.30 -4.07 2.00
CA LEU A 60 -5.82 -4.82 3.16
C LEU A 60 -6.00 -6.34 3.03
N VAL A 61 -7.18 -6.79 2.61
CA VAL A 61 -7.48 -8.24 2.51
C VAL A 61 -6.54 -8.92 1.50
N ASP A 62 -6.28 -8.26 0.38
CA ASP A 62 -5.40 -8.81 -0.65
C ASP A 62 -3.93 -8.72 -0.24
N VAL A 63 -3.51 -7.59 0.34
CA VAL A 63 -2.17 -7.40 0.90
C VAL A 63 -1.87 -8.43 2.01
N ARG A 64 -2.83 -8.72 2.91
CA ARG A 64 -2.66 -9.73 3.96
C ARG A 64 -2.48 -11.15 3.40
N LYS A 65 -3.09 -11.48 2.27
CA LYS A 65 -2.85 -12.77 1.57
C LYS A 65 -1.40 -12.90 1.10
N GLY A 66 -0.83 -11.82 0.53
CA GLY A 66 0.55 -11.81 0.07
C GLY A 66 1.57 -11.80 1.21
N ALA A 67 1.26 -11.15 2.31
CA ALA A 67 2.14 -11.00 3.48
C ALA A 67 1.47 -11.49 4.78
N PRO A 68 1.26 -12.80 4.94
CA PRO A 68 0.45 -13.36 6.03
C PRO A 68 1.01 -13.09 7.41
N THR A 69 2.31 -12.88 7.55
CA THR A 69 3.00 -12.72 8.84
C THR A 69 3.63 -11.34 9.05
N THR A 70 3.71 -10.50 8.02
CA THR A 70 4.28 -9.15 8.14
C THR A 70 3.33 -8.24 8.92
N PHE A 71 3.88 -7.35 9.76
CA PHE A 71 3.09 -6.32 10.45
C PHE A 71 2.47 -5.36 9.44
N ILE A 72 1.15 -5.21 9.46
CA ILE A 72 0.42 -4.35 8.50
C ILE A 72 -0.34 -3.26 9.22
N THR A 73 -0.10 -2.01 8.80
CA THR A 73 -0.90 -0.84 9.16
C THR A 73 -1.93 -0.54 8.07
N ALA A 74 -3.20 -0.42 8.43
CA ALA A 74 -4.26 -0.01 7.52
C ALA A 74 -4.51 1.50 7.61
N ALA A 75 -4.33 2.22 6.50
CA ALA A 75 -4.62 3.64 6.42
C ALA A 75 -6.13 3.90 6.25
N LEU A 76 -6.70 4.65 7.17
CA LEU A 76 -8.10 5.08 7.17
C LEU A 76 -8.19 6.48 6.56
N PHE A 77 -8.26 6.55 5.24
CA PHE A 77 -8.28 7.82 4.50
C PHE A 77 -9.47 8.70 4.88
N ALA A 78 -9.20 9.97 5.22
CA ALA A 78 -10.19 10.91 5.74
C ALA A 78 -11.41 11.11 4.82
N GLY A 79 -11.23 11.06 3.50
CA GLY A 79 -12.31 11.22 2.53
C GLY A 79 -13.30 10.07 2.47
N ARG A 80 -12.95 8.88 3.00
CA ARG A 80 -13.83 7.70 3.06
C ARG A 80 -14.60 7.61 4.36
N PHE A 81 -13.95 7.97 5.47
CA PHE A 81 -14.49 7.81 6.81
C PHE A 81 -14.86 9.19 7.37
N ILE A 82 -15.95 9.75 6.83
CA ILE A 82 -16.33 11.16 7.07
C ILE A 82 -16.99 11.43 8.42
N THR A 83 -17.48 10.41 9.13
CA THR A 83 -18.07 10.52 10.47
C THR A 83 -17.34 9.67 11.49
N ASN A 84 -17.52 9.92 12.78
CA ASN A 84 -16.90 9.12 13.85
C ASN A 84 -17.37 7.68 13.84
N ASP A 85 -18.64 7.42 13.57
CA ASP A 85 -19.17 6.04 13.46
C ASP A 85 -18.54 5.29 12.29
N LYS A 86 -18.38 5.97 11.12
CA LYS A 86 -17.77 5.36 9.95
C LYS A 86 -16.29 5.05 10.16
N ILE A 87 -15.53 5.93 10.78
CA ILE A 87 -14.10 5.67 11.00
C ILE A 87 -13.88 4.62 12.08
N LEU A 88 -14.72 4.59 13.12
CA LEU A 88 -14.69 3.55 14.13
C LEU A 88 -14.98 2.18 13.51
N ALA A 89 -16.07 2.07 12.75
CA ALA A 89 -16.40 0.84 12.02
C ALA A 89 -15.28 0.45 11.04
N GLY A 90 -14.68 1.43 10.33
CA GLY A 90 -13.55 1.21 9.43
C GLY A 90 -12.33 0.65 10.13
N GLY A 91 -11.97 1.19 11.30
CA GLY A 91 -10.86 0.70 12.11
C GLY A 91 -11.08 -0.72 12.63
N ILE A 92 -12.28 -1.00 13.15
CA ILE A 92 -12.65 -2.35 13.62
C ILE A 92 -12.65 -3.34 12.44
N ASN A 93 -13.24 -2.98 11.30
CA ASN A 93 -13.26 -3.83 10.11
C ASN A 93 -11.84 -4.11 9.59
N ALA A 94 -10.95 -3.11 9.61
CA ALA A 94 -9.56 -3.31 9.25
C ALA A 94 -8.86 -4.30 10.21
N ALA A 95 -9.05 -4.14 11.51
CA ALA A 95 -8.49 -5.06 12.51
C ALA A 95 -9.05 -6.50 12.36
N MET A 96 -10.36 -6.63 12.07
CA MET A 96 -10.99 -7.93 11.77
C MET A 96 -10.48 -8.55 10.48
N ALA A 97 -10.10 -7.74 9.49
CA ALA A 97 -9.50 -8.17 8.23
C ALA A 97 -7.99 -8.46 8.33
N GLY A 98 -7.41 -8.31 9.53
CA GLY A 98 -6.03 -8.69 9.82
C GLY A 98 -5.03 -7.54 9.86
N ALA A 99 -5.46 -6.27 9.92
CA ALA A 99 -4.56 -5.18 10.25
C ALA A 99 -4.05 -5.32 11.69
N ASP A 100 -2.77 -5.03 11.89
CA ASP A 100 -2.13 -5.02 13.21
C ASP A 100 -2.17 -3.63 13.84
N SER A 101 -2.32 -2.60 13.01
CA SER A 101 -2.43 -1.19 13.37
C SER A 101 -3.32 -0.46 12.37
N VAL A 102 -3.81 0.70 12.77
CA VAL A 102 -4.51 1.63 11.87
C VAL A 102 -3.83 2.99 11.89
N LEU A 103 -3.81 3.67 10.75
CA LEU A 103 -3.34 5.05 10.63
C LEU A 103 -4.50 5.97 10.26
N THR A 104 -4.58 7.14 10.90
CA THR A 104 -5.54 8.18 10.55
C THR A 104 -4.94 9.58 10.64
N PRO A 105 -5.16 10.45 9.63
CA PRO A 105 -4.80 11.86 9.68
C PRO A 105 -5.90 12.74 10.35
N ARG A 106 -6.88 12.11 11.00
CA ARG A 106 -8.02 12.81 11.62
C ARG A 106 -7.61 13.46 12.95
N SER A 107 -8.55 14.17 13.57
CA SER A 107 -8.37 14.89 14.84
C SER A 107 -8.07 13.96 16.02
N MET A 108 -7.57 14.54 17.12
CA MET A 108 -7.16 13.80 18.32
C MET A 108 -8.31 13.02 18.96
N ASP A 109 -9.50 13.55 18.96
CA ASP A 109 -10.72 12.88 19.43
C ASP A 109 -11.03 11.60 18.64
N VAL A 110 -10.70 11.56 17.34
CA VAL A 110 -10.82 10.37 16.51
C VAL A 110 -9.72 9.37 16.83
N VAL A 111 -8.48 9.81 17.04
CA VAL A 111 -7.37 8.94 17.48
C VAL A 111 -7.71 8.30 18.82
N GLU A 112 -8.17 9.08 19.78
CA GLU A 112 -8.60 8.61 21.09
C GLU A 112 -9.79 7.64 21.01
N LEU A 113 -10.77 7.93 20.15
CA LEU A 113 -11.92 7.06 19.91
C LEU A 113 -11.46 5.66 19.44
N LEU A 114 -10.54 5.57 18.50
CA LEU A 114 -10.00 4.31 17.98
C LEU A 114 -9.14 3.59 19.05
N ALA A 115 -8.27 4.32 19.73
CA ALA A 115 -7.39 3.77 20.77
C ALA A 115 -8.18 3.19 21.95
N LYS A 116 -9.27 3.84 22.37
CA LYS A 116 -10.17 3.35 23.44
C LYS A 116 -10.87 2.04 23.10
N GLN A 117 -10.92 1.64 21.83
CA GLN A 117 -11.43 0.31 21.41
C GLN A 117 -10.33 -0.76 21.37
N GLY A 118 -9.14 -0.47 21.86
CA GLY A 118 -8.03 -1.40 21.85
C GLY A 118 -7.28 -1.51 20.50
N LEU A 119 -7.55 -0.61 19.57
CA LEU A 119 -6.78 -0.55 18.31
C LEU A 119 -5.43 0.11 18.54
N CYS A 120 -4.38 -0.44 17.89
CA CYS A 120 -3.08 0.20 17.83
C CYS A 120 -3.14 1.33 16.78
N VAL A 121 -3.04 2.59 17.21
CA VAL A 121 -3.28 3.75 16.34
C VAL A 121 -1.99 4.51 16.06
N GLN A 122 -1.80 4.87 14.79
CA GLN A 122 -0.82 5.85 14.33
C GLN A 122 -1.53 7.13 13.89
N GLY A 123 -0.93 8.28 14.22
CA GLY A 123 -1.33 9.58 13.69
C GLY A 123 -0.53 9.96 12.45
N HIS A 124 -0.74 11.19 11.97
CA HIS A 124 0.00 11.75 10.83
C HIS A 124 0.38 13.20 11.13
N VAL A 125 1.65 13.53 11.03
CA VAL A 125 2.19 14.87 11.33
C VAL A 125 3.09 15.40 10.20
N GLY A 126 3.39 16.69 10.24
CA GLY A 126 4.18 17.37 9.20
C GLY A 126 3.30 17.82 8.04
N MET A 127 3.73 17.51 6.81
CA MET A 127 3.01 17.86 5.58
C MET A 127 1.90 16.85 5.31
N VAL A 128 0.84 16.86 6.11
CA VAL A 128 -0.33 16.01 5.87
C VAL A 128 -1.01 16.44 4.56
N PRO A 129 -1.06 15.60 3.50
CA PRO A 129 -1.52 16.02 2.16
C PRO A 129 -2.93 16.62 2.14
N SER A 130 -3.85 16.05 2.90
CA SER A 130 -5.24 16.56 3.02
C SER A 130 -5.33 17.96 3.66
N LEU A 131 -4.26 18.41 4.32
CA LEU A 131 -4.16 19.73 4.94
C LEU A 131 -3.28 20.71 4.15
N SER A 132 -2.80 20.33 2.96
CA SER A 132 -1.87 21.14 2.14
C SER A 132 -2.37 22.56 1.87
N ILE A 133 -3.67 22.74 1.73
CA ILE A 133 -4.27 24.08 1.56
C ILE A 133 -3.97 25.02 2.75
N ARG A 134 -3.85 24.49 3.97
CA ARG A 134 -3.50 25.28 5.17
C ARG A 134 -2.03 25.73 5.16
N TYR A 135 -1.17 25.01 4.45
CA TYR A 135 0.26 25.26 4.38
C TYR A 135 0.68 26.04 3.15
N GLY A 136 -0.29 26.46 2.31
CA GLY A 136 -0.01 27.17 1.05
C GLY A 136 0.53 26.25 -0.05
N GLY A 137 0.21 24.96 -0.01
CA GLY A 137 0.63 23.93 -0.96
C GLY A 137 1.57 22.90 -0.34
N MET A 138 2.05 21.96 -1.16
CA MET A 138 3.00 20.93 -0.76
C MET A 138 4.38 21.54 -0.50
N ARG A 139 4.86 21.46 0.72
CA ARG A 139 6.18 22.00 1.12
C ARG A 139 6.74 21.29 2.35
N THR A 140 8.02 21.42 2.61
CA THR A 140 8.63 20.99 3.88
C THR A 140 8.14 21.87 5.03
N ILE A 141 7.68 21.25 6.11
CA ILE A 141 7.25 21.86 7.37
C ILE A 141 8.42 21.89 8.36
N GLY A 142 8.35 22.74 9.38
CA GLY A 142 9.36 22.79 10.44
C GLY A 142 10.64 23.53 10.07
N LYS A 143 10.61 24.40 9.04
CA LYS A 143 11.75 25.22 8.64
C LYS A 143 11.99 26.41 9.58
N THR A 144 11.04 26.75 10.42
CA THR A 144 11.18 27.75 11.48
C THR A 144 10.99 27.12 12.84
N ALA A 145 11.54 27.74 13.90
CA ALA A 145 11.37 27.25 15.25
C ALA A 145 9.89 27.11 15.64
N SER A 146 9.07 28.07 15.24
CA SER A 146 7.61 28.02 15.48
C SER A 146 6.94 26.82 14.80
N GLU A 147 7.27 26.54 13.53
CA GLU A 147 6.73 25.38 12.84
C GLU A 147 7.23 24.06 13.47
N ALA A 148 8.51 23.98 13.83
CA ALA A 148 9.09 22.80 14.46
C ALA A 148 8.43 22.50 15.83
N LEU A 149 8.23 23.52 16.65
CA LEU A 149 7.51 23.39 17.92
C LEU A 149 6.05 22.96 17.71
N ALA A 150 5.37 23.47 16.68
CA ALA A 150 4.00 23.05 16.35
C ALA A 150 3.94 21.55 15.94
N VAL A 151 4.97 21.01 15.27
CA VAL A 151 5.08 19.58 14.99
C VAL A 151 5.23 18.78 16.29
N LEU A 152 6.11 19.21 17.21
CA LEU A 152 6.27 18.57 18.52
C LEU A 152 4.96 18.60 19.33
N ASP A 153 4.29 19.75 19.38
CA ASP A 153 3.02 19.87 20.09
C ASP A 153 1.93 18.97 19.48
N HIS A 154 1.94 18.79 18.16
CA HIS A 154 1.04 17.84 17.49
C HIS A 154 1.37 16.40 17.90
N MET A 155 2.64 16.01 17.94
CA MET A 155 3.06 14.67 18.40
C MET A 155 2.65 14.43 19.87
N ARG A 156 2.85 15.38 20.77
CA ARG A 156 2.42 15.25 22.18
C ARG A 156 0.91 15.05 22.31
N ARG A 157 0.12 15.77 21.54
CA ARG A 157 -1.33 15.57 21.50
C ARG A 157 -1.74 14.21 20.96
N LEU A 158 -0.95 13.61 20.04
CA LEU A 158 -1.16 12.23 19.59
C LEU A 158 -0.84 11.22 20.69
N GLU A 159 0.25 11.46 21.47
CA GLU A 159 0.57 10.65 22.66
C GLU A 159 -0.58 10.67 23.67
N ASP A 160 -1.08 11.87 24.01
CA ASP A 160 -2.19 12.07 24.94
C ASP A 160 -3.46 11.38 24.44
N ALA A 161 -3.69 11.33 23.14
CA ALA A 161 -4.81 10.63 22.51
C ALA A 161 -4.63 9.09 22.42
N GLY A 162 -3.49 8.56 22.86
CA GLY A 162 -3.23 7.11 22.92
C GLY A 162 -2.65 6.51 21.65
N ALA A 163 -2.12 7.30 20.73
CA ALA A 163 -1.35 6.78 19.59
C ALA A 163 -0.03 6.17 20.08
N TYR A 164 0.41 5.05 19.47
CA TYR A 164 1.74 4.50 19.74
C TYR A 164 2.80 5.04 18.79
N GLY A 165 2.40 5.64 17.68
CA GLY A 165 3.29 6.16 16.66
C GLY A 165 2.62 7.17 15.74
N CYS A 166 3.42 7.73 14.86
CA CYS A 166 2.93 8.62 13.80
C CYS A 166 3.78 8.52 12.53
N GLU A 167 3.13 8.71 11.39
CA GLU A 167 3.80 9.03 10.15
C GLU A 167 4.23 10.51 10.18
N VAL A 168 5.48 10.75 9.77
CA VAL A 168 6.08 12.09 9.74
C VAL A 168 6.46 12.41 8.31
N GLU A 169 5.64 13.23 7.66
CA GLU A 169 5.83 13.55 6.25
C GLU A 169 6.46 14.92 6.05
N CYS A 170 7.57 14.96 5.29
CA CYS A 170 8.20 16.19 4.79
C CYS A 170 8.47 17.23 5.88
N VAL A 171 9.06 16.84 7.00
CA VAL A 171 9.57 17.75 8.07
C VAL A 171 11.04 18.03 7.85
N ALA A 172 11.50 19.25 8.19
CA ALA A 172 12.91 19.62 8.12
C ALA A 172 13.75 18.67 9.00
N HIS A 173 14.76 18.03 8.40
CA HIS A 173 15.44 16.87 8.98
C HIS A 173 16.22 17.19 10.27
N ASP A 174 16.81 18.36 10.36
CA ASP A 174 17.55 18.84 11.54
C ASP A 174 16.60 19.19 12.70
N ALA A 175 15.46 19.85 12.40
CA ALA A 175 14.42 20.08 13.39
C ALA A 175 13.84 18.77 13.91
N LEU A 176 13.55 17.81 13.00
CA LEU A 176 13.03 16.51 13.41
C LEU A 176 14.02 15.69 14.24
N ALA A 177 15.32 15.79 13.96
CA ALA A 177 16.35 15.13 14.77
C ALA A 177 16.31 15.56 16.25
N GLU A 178 16.00 16.82 16.51
CA GLU A 178 15.78 17.30 17.88
C GLU A 178 14.41 16.89 18.42
N ILE A 179 13.34 17.00 17.63
CA ILE A 179 11.98 16.63 18.04
C ILE A 179 11.91 15.17 18.48
N CYS A 180 12.53 14.24 17.74
CA CYS A 180 12.53 12.81 18.06
C CYS A 180 13.09 12.47 19.45
N LYS A 181 13.91 13.35 20.03
CA LYS A 181 14.43 13.19 21.42
C LYS A 181 13.38 13.50 22.48
N HIS A 182 12.25 14.11 22.09
CA HIS A 182 11.22 14.64 22.99
C HIS A 182 9.85 13.99 22.80
N THR A 183 9.77 12.84 22.11
CA THR A 183 8.54 12.08 21.89
C THR A 183 8.73 10.60 22.17
N SER A 184 7.73 9.97 22.78
CA SER A 184 7.64 8.53 22.96
C SER A 184 7.06 7.81 21.71
N LEU A 185 6.41 8.54 20.80
CA LEU A 185 5.83 7.99 19.57
C LEU A 185 6.89 7.33 18.70
N VAL A 186 6.56 6.17 18.17
CA VAL A 186 7.32 5.60 17.05
C VAL A 186 7.11 6.49 15.83
N THR A 187 8.23 6.97 15.25
CA THR A 187 8.21 7.90 14.12
C THR A 187 8.53 7.18 12.81
N SER A 188 7.55 7.09 11.90
CA SER A 188 7.71 6.54 10.54
C SER A 188 7.92 7.69 9.56
N LEU A 189 9.10 7.77 8.95
CA LEU A 189 9.56 8.96 8.23
C LEU A 189 9.47 8.80 6.72
N ILE A 190 8.81 9.77 6.08
CA ILE A 190 8.88 9.97 4.64
C ILE A 190 9.25 11.42 4.32
N GLY A 191 10.37 11.60 3.62
CA GLY A 191 10.85 12.96 3.28
C GLY A 191 11.29 13.81 4.47
N ALA A 192 11.61 13.20 5.61
CA ALA A 192 11.92 13.89 6.87
C ALA A 192 13.32 13.56 7.45
N GLY A 193 14.21 12.99 6.64
CA GLY A 193 15.56 12.61 7.06
C GLY A 193 15.62 11.21 7.67
N ALA A 194 16.66 10.93 8.52
CA ALA A 194 16.94 9.60 9.03
C ALA A 194 16.91 9.50 10.57
N ALA A 195 16.44 10.54 11.26
CA ALA A 195 16.51 10.61 12.73
C ALA A 195 15.42 9.76 13.43
N GLY A 196 14.30 9.46 12.76
CA GLY A 196 13.22 8.67 13.34
C GLY A 196 13.48 7.17 13.37
N ASP A 197 12.47 6.42 13.74
CA ASP A 197 12.58 5.00 14.07
C ASP A 197 12.42 4.10 12.84
N VAL A 198 11.53 4.50 11.90
CA VAL A 198 11.14 3.74 10.72
C VAL A 198 11.39 4.55 9.46
N MET A 199 12.09 3.97 8.49
CA MET A 199 12.27 4.56 7.16
C MET A 199 11.16 4.04 6.24
N PHE A 200 10.38 4.97 5.71
CA PHE A 200 9.21 4.69 4.91
C PHE A 200 9.36 5.20 3.48
N LEU A 201 9.04 4.34 2.50
CA LEU A 201 8.93 4.71 1.08
C LEU A 201 7.78 3.96 0.41
N PHE A 202 7.30 4.52 -0.69
CA PHE A 202 6.33 3.87 -1.56
C PHE A 202 6.99 2.76 -2.40
N PHE A 203 6.26 1.66 -2.61
CA PHE A 203 6.74 0.51 -3.39
C PHE A 203 7.12 0.92 -4.82
N GLU A 204 6.26 1.69 -5.48
CA GLU A 204 6.48 2.17 -6.85
C GLU A 204 7.71 3.07 -6.98
N ASP A 205 8.03 3.86 -5.94
CA ASP A 205 9.24 4.68 -5.91
C ASP A 205 10.50 3.81 -5.79
N ILE A 206 10.47 2.83 -4.89
CA ILE A 206 11.57 1.86 -4.68
C ILE A 206 11.84 1.08 -5.96
N CYS A 207 10.79 0.62 -6.65
CA CYS A 207 10.87 -0.16 -7.87
C CYS A 207 11.20 0.67 -9.13
N GLY A 208 11.19 2.01 -9.02
CA GLY A 208 11.45 2.90 -10.16
C GLY A 208 10.30 2.91 -11.18
N GLU A 209 9.06 2.81 -10.69
CA GLU A 209 7.86 2.83 -11.52
C GLU A 209 7.24 4.22 -11.61
N THR A 210 7.57 5.13 -10.68
CA THR A 210 7.10 6.51 -10.66
C THR A 210 7.83 7.35 -11.71
N GLU A 211 7.09 7.98 -12.63
CA GLU A 211 7.70 8.80 -13.71
C GLU A 211 8.36 10.09 -13.18
N ASN A 212 7.75 10.73 -12.18
CA ASN A 212 8.24 11.97 -11.57
C ASN A 212 8.29 11.79 -10.05
N PRO A 213 9.29 11.06 -9.53
CA PRO A 213 9.36 10.76 -8.10
C PRO A 213 9.60 12.05 -7.29
N PRO A 214 9.04 12.14 -6.08
CA PRO A 214 9.31 13.25 -5.19
C PRO A 214 10.79 13.25 -4.78
N ARG A 215 11.31 14.41 -4.37
CA ARG A 215 12.73 14.59 -4.02
C ARG A 215 13.28 13.58 -3.01
N HIS A 216 12.47 13.08 -2.10
CA HIS A 216 12.87 12.13 -1.07
C HIS A 216 12.84 10.67 -1.55
N ALA A 217 12.20 10.39 -2.66
CA ALA A 217 12.17 9.05 -3.23
C ALA A 217 13.51 8.72 -3.88
N LYS A 218 13.90 7.46 -3.74
CA LYS A 218 15.05 6.87 -4.42
C LYS A 218 14.64 5.52 -4.96
N SER A 219 14.90 5.28 -6.24
CA SER A 219 14.71 3.98 -6.86
C SER A 219 15.98 3.12 -6.78
N TRP A 220 15.78 1.83 -6.65
CA TRP A 220 16.81 0.80 -6.80
C TRP A 220 16.50 -0.12 -7.99
N GLY A 221 15.30 0.02 -8.58
CA GLY A 221 14.81 -0.70 -9.75
C GLY A 221 14.64 0.19 -10.98
N ASP A 222 14.28 -0.41 -12.11
CA ASP A 222 13.98 0.24 -13.40
C ASP A 222 12.60 -0.22 -13.94
N GLY A 223 11.62 -0.28 -13.06
CA GLY A 223 10.29 -0.81 -13.33
C GLY A 223 9.57 -0.09 -14.48
N ALA A 224 9.71 1.24 -14.56
CA ALA A 224 9.08 2.02 -15.63
C ALA A 224 9.59 1.63 -17.03
N SER A 225 10.90 1.37 -17.19
CA SER A 225 11.48 0.91 -18.46
C SER A 225 11.02 -0.50 -18.81
N ILE A 226 11.04 -1.41 -17.85
CA ILE A 226 10.58 -2.80 -18.02
C ILE A 226 9.09 -2.82 -18.42
N ARG A 227 8.26 -2.00 -17.78
CA ARG A 227 6.83 -1.87 -18.11
C ARG A 227 6.63 -1.37 -19.54
N LYS A 228 7.39 -0.34 -19.99
CA LYS A 228 7.35 0.15 -21.36
C LYS A 228 7.73 -0.94 -22.38
N GLN A 229 8.76 -1.74 -22.08
CA GLN A 229 9.16 -2.87 -22.94
C GLN A 229 8.06 -3.93 -23.03
N LEU A 230 7.47 -4.31 -21.89
CA LEU A 230 6.36 -5.26 -21.85
C LEU A 230 5.14 -4.75 -22.63
N ASP A 231 4.80 -3.48 -22.49
CA ASP A 231 3.68 -2.87 -23.21
C ASP A 231 3.94 -2.82 -24.74
N ALA A 232 5.16 -2.52 -25.16
CA ALA A 232 5.56 -2.57 -26.56
C ALA A 232 5.42 -4.00 -27.13
N GLU A 233 5.88 -5.00 -26.39
CA GLU A 233 5.75 -6.42 -26.79
C GLU A 233 4.30 -6.87 -26.88
N ARG A 234 3.47 -6.50 -25.91
CA ARG A 234 2.02 -6.80 -25.93
C ARG A 234 1.35 -6.18 -27.17
N ARG A 235 1.67 -4.91 -27.50
CA ARG A 235 1.15 -4.24 -28.70
C ARG A 235 1.59 -4.97 -29.98
N ARG A 236 2.87 -5.37 -30.05
CA ARG A 236 3.40 -6.15 -31.17
C ARG A 236 2.68 -7.48 -31.35
N ALA A 237 2.44 -8.22 -30.25
CA ALA A 237 1.75 -9.50 -30.27
C ALA A 237 0.29 -9.37 -30.74
N VAL A 238 -0.46 -8.39 -30.20
CA VAL A 238 -1.84 -8.12 -30.59
C VAL A 238 -1.93 -7.69 -32.06
N LYS A 239 -0.99 -6.85 -32.53
CA LYS A 239 -0.89 -6.46 -33.93
C LYS A 239 -0.61 -7.65 -34.83
N GLY A 240 0.30 -8.53 -34.43
CA GLY A 240 0.63 -9.77 -35.17
C GLY A 240 -0.57 -10.69 -35.33
N PHE A 241 -1.40 -10.83 -34.29
CA PHE A 241 -2.66 -11.57 -34.39
C PHE A 241 -3.61 -10.93 -35.41
N GLN A 242 -3.83 -9.62 -35.35
CA GLN A 242 -4.68 -8.89 -36.30
C GLN A 242 -4.19 -9.09 -37.75
N ASP A 243 -2.89 -8.94 -37.98
CA ASP A 243 -2.30 -9.08 -39.31
C ASP A 243 -2.45 -10.52 -39.85
N ALA A 244 -2.23 -11.53 -39.00
CA ALA A 244 -2.41 -12.93 -39.35
C ALA A 244 -3.86 -13.25 -39.77
N VAL A 245 -4.84 -12.66 -39.08
CA VAL A 245 -6.27 -12.81 -39.46
C VAL A 245 -6.57 -12.14 -40.80
N VAL A 246 -6.10 -10.89 -40.98
CA VAL A 246 -6.32 -10.16 -42.24
C VAL A 246 -5.66 -10.85 -43.44
N LEU A 247 -4.48 -11.44 -43.24
CA LEU A 247 -3.76 -12.17 -44.27
C LEU A 247 -4.24 -13.60 -44.45
N GLY A 248 -5.23 -14.09 -43.69
CA GLY A 248 -5.72 -15.46 -43.74
C GLY A 248 -4.69 -16.51 -43.22
N ALA A 249 -3.68 -16.08 -42.51
CA ALA A 249 -2.66 -16.95 -41.91
C ALA A 249 -3.11 -17.58 -40.58
N TYR A 250 -4.11 -16.99 -39.93
CA TYR A 250 -4.75 -17.50 -38.73
C TYR A 250 -6.27 -17.43 -38.83
N PRO A 251 -7.03 -18.49 -38.39
CA PRO A 251 -6.50 -19.79 -37.99
C PRO A 251 -6.06 -20.63 -39.20
N ASN A 252 -5.13 -21.54 -39.03
CA ASN A 252 -4.74 -22.53 -40.01
C ASN A 252 -5.13 -23.95 -39.55
N ALA A 253 -4.73 -24.98 -40.31
CA ALA A 253 -5.10 -26.38 -40.01
C ALA A 253 -4.60 -26.85 -38.61
N ALA A 254 -3.54 -26.26 -38.06
CA ALA A 254 -3.07 -26.60 -36.71
C ALA A 254 -3.96 -25.99 -35.59
N HIS A 255 -4.80 -25.02 -35.92
CA HIS A 255 -5.68 -24.32 -34.98
C HIS A 255 -7.18 -24.70 -35.16
N SER A 256 -7.48 -25.71 -36.00
CA SER A 256 -8.85 -26.13 -36.31
C SER A 256 -8.94 -27.63 -36.36
N VAL A 257 -10.15 -28.14 -36.11
CA VAL A 257 -10.46 -29.56 -36.19
C VAL A 257 -11.41 -29.75 -37.35
N ALA A 258 -11.06 -30.66 -38.23
CA ALA A 258 -11.92 -31.04 -39.36
C ALA A 258 -13.02 -32.00 -38.93
N VAL A 259 -14.11 -32.03 -39.68
CA VAL A 259 -15.12 -33.09 -39.57
C VAL A 259 -14.48 -34.42 -39.91
N LEU A 260 -14.91 -35.50 -39.27
CA LEU A 260 -14.44 -36.84 -39.60
C LEU A 260 -14.59 -37.12 -41.11
N PRO A 261 -13.61 -37.78 -41.74
CA PRO A 261 -13.60 -37.95 -43.20
C PRO A 261 -14.92 -38.50 -43.78
N ASN A 262 -15.57 -39.46 -43.09
CA ASN A 262 -16.81 -40.11 -43.54
C ASN A 262 -18.07 -39.28 -43.24
N GLU A 263 -17.97 -38.24 -42.41
CA GLU A 263 -19.10 -37.42 -41.99
C GLU A 263 -19.26 -36.15 -42.85
N LYS A 264 -18.23 -35.76 -43.57
CA LYS A 264 -18.22 -34.53 -44.35
C LYS A 264 -19.24 -34.55 -45.48
N ASP A 265 -19.30 -35.65 -46.24
CA ASP A 265 -20.24 -35.79 -47.36
C ASP A 265 -21.68 -35.89 -46.84
N ILE A 266 -21.91 -36.62 -45.75
CA ILE A 266 -23.21 -36.73 -45.09
C ILE A 266 -23.68 -35.34 -44.63
N LEU A 267 -22.77 -34.54 -44.06
CA LEU A 267 -23.07 -33.17 -43.64
C LEU A 267 -23.49 -32.29 -44.85
N LEU A 268 -22.73 -32.36 -45.96
CA LEU A 268 -23.00 -31.57 -47.16
C LEU A 268 -24.38 -31.93 -47.77
N GLU A 269 -24.70 -33.21 -47.92
CA GLU A 269 -26.01 -33.65 -48.40
C GLU A 269 -27.15 -33.21 -47.46
N ALA A 270 -26.93 -33.22 -46.15
CA ALA A 270 -27.95 -32.80 -45.20
C ALA A 270 -28.16 -31.28 -45.21
N LEU A 271 -27.13 -30.50 -45.49
CA LEU A 271 -27.20 -29.03 -45.61
C LEU A 271 -27.98 -28.66 -46.91
N ASP A 272 -27.69 -29.29 -48.04
CA ASP A 272 -28.39 -29.04 -49.32
C ASP A 272 -29.91 -29.29 -49.22
N LYS A 273 -30.30 -30.27 -48.41
CA LYS A 273 -31.73 -30.56 -48.14
C LYS A 273 -32.38 -29.58 -47.19
N ARG A 274 -31.63 -28.81 -46.40
CA ARG A 274 -32.14 -27.87 -45.37
C ARG A 274 -32.16 -26.41 -45.81
N ILE A 275 -31.41 -26.06 -46.85
CA ILE A 275 -31.38 -24.69 -47.40
C ILE A 275 -32.53 -24.62 -48.43
N PRO A 276 -33.57 -23.77 -48.25
CA PRO A 276 -34.53 -23.51 -49.30
C PRO A 276 -33.78 -22.94 -50.53
N GLN A 277 -33.98 -23.49 -51.68
CA GLN A 277 -33.50 -22.86 -52.93
C GLN A 277 -34.16 -21.48 -53.03
N LEU A 278 -33.30 -20.39 -52.85
CA LEU A 278 -33.70 -19.01 -53.07
C LEU A 278 -33.95 -18.76 -54.56
#